data_bc623eefde5e5dd3eb535e5383329413
#
_entry.id   bc623eefde5e5dd3eb535e5383329413
#
_cell.length_a   1.000
_cell.length_b   1.000
_cell.length_c   1.000
_cell.angle_alpha   90.00
_cell.angle_beta   90.00
_cell.angle_gamma   90.00
#
_symmetry.space_group_name_H-M   'P 1'
#
loop_
_entity.id
_entity.type
_entity.pdbx_description
1 polymer ?
#
loop_
_entity_poly.entity_id
_entity_poly.type
_entity_poly.pdbx_seq_one_letter_code
_entity_poly.pdbx_strand_id
1 'polypeptide(L)'
;SRELWIERDDFMENPPRKFFRLAPGREVRLRYAYFVTCTEIVKDDAGEVIELRCTYDPETRGGNAPDGRKVKATMHWVSAAHAVDAEIRQYEHLFAAENPGQDRDGDYLADLNPDSLSILTGCKLEPALADAAVGETVQFERLGYYCADQDGRNATPVFNRTVGLRDQWARMQNRQAGAPTKKG
;
A
#
# COMPACT_ATOMS: atom_id res chain seq x y z
N SER A 1 -12.77 8.24 -15.26
CA SER A 1 -11.43 7.92 -15.76
C SER A 1 -11.41 6.51 -16.30
N ARG A 2 -10.60 6.26 -17.33
CA ARG A 2 -10.34 4.90 -17.84
C ARG A 2 -9.06 4.32 -17.23
N GLU A 3 -8.18 5.17 -16.77
CA GLU A 3 -6.91 4.81 -16.15
C GLU A 3 -7.00 5.04 -14.65
N LEU A 4 -6.56 4.06 -13.88
CA LEU A 4 -6.64 4.01 -12.43
C LEU A 4 -5.30 3.55 -11.86
N TRP A 5 -4.95 4.10 -10.69
CA TRP A 5 -3.90 3.57 -9.86
C TRP A 5 -4.48 2.68 -8.77
N ILE A 6 -3.82 1.57 -8.51
CA ILE A 6 -4.11 0.65 -7.40
C ILE A 6 -2.84 0.38 -6.62
N GLU A 7 -2.96 -0.14 -5.41
CA GLU A 7 -1.81 -0.61 -4.64
C GLU A 7 -1.14 -1.79 -5.34
N ARG A 8 0.20 -1.78 -5.41
CA ARG A 8 0.96 -2.87 -6.03
C ARG A 8 0.63 -4.23 -5.41
N ASP A 9 0.43 -4.26 -4.09
CA ASP A 9 0.09 -5.46 -3.33
C ASP A 9 -1.34 -5.99 -3.60
N ASP A 10 -2.17 -5.20 -4.26
CA ASP A 10 -3.54 -5.60 -4.60
C ASP A 10 -3.61 -6.46 -5.87
N PHE A 11 -2.49 -6.67 -6.54
CA PHE A 11 -2.39 -7.56 -7.69
C PHE A 11 -1.34 -8.65 -7.49
N MET A 12 -1.66 -9.86 -7.95
CA MET A 12 -0.72 -10.98 -8.02
C MET A 12 -1.03 -11.84 -9.25
N GLU A 13 -0.01 -12.08 -10.09
CA GLU A 13 -0.16 -12.88 -11.31
C GLU A 13 -0.45 -14.35 -11.00
N ASN A 14 0.30 -14.93 -10.06
CA ASN A 14 0.15 -16.32 -9.62
C ASN A 14 -0.27 -16.38 -8.14
N PRO A 15 -1.54 -16.07 -7.83
CA PRO A 15 -1.96 -15.92 -6.45
C PRO A 15 -2.11 -17.25 -5.73
N PRO A 16 -1.72 -17.34 -4.45
CA PRO A 16 -2.05 -18.49 -3.63
C PRO A 16 -3.57 -18.57 -3.38
N ARG A 17 -4.07 -19.74 -2.97
CA ARG A 17 -5.49 -20.00 -2.79
C ARG A 17 -6.23 -19.00 -1.89
N LYS A 18 -5.55 -18.41 -0.92
CA LYS A 18 -6.10 -17.44 0.05
C LYS A 18 -5.92 -15.98 -0.35
N PHE A 19 -5.39 -15.68 -1.52
CA PHE A 19 -5.28 -14.33 -2.04
C PHE A 19 -6.61 -13.92 -2.65
N PHE A 20 -7.32 -12.98 -2.05
CA PHE A 20 -8.65 -12.54 -2.47
C PHE A 20 -8.64 -11.14 -3.11
N ARG A 21 -7.57 -10.77 -3.80
CA ARG A 21 -7.43 -9.51 -4.52
C ARG A 21 -7.36 -9.75 -6.02
N LEU A 22 -6.99 -8.74 -6.81
CA LEU A 22 -6.96 -8.80 -8.27
C LEU A 22 -5.93 -9.83 -8.77
N ALA A 23 -6.35 -10.64 -9.71
CA ALA A 23 -5.52 -11.63 -10.38
C ALA A 23 -6.10 -11.88 -11.78
N PRO A 24 -5.36 -12.51 -12.69
CA PRO A 24 -5.86 -12.85 -14.02
C PRO A 24 -7.20 -13.61 -13.95
N GLY A 25 -8.19 -13.13 -14.70
CA GLY A 25 -9.54 -13.70 -14.75
C GLY A 25 -10.36 -13.58 -13.47
N ARG A 26 -9.86 -12.90 -12.44
CA ARG A 26 -10.57 -12.72 -11.18
C ARG A 26 -11.31 -11.39 -11.14
N GLU A 27 -12.58 -11.44 -10.74
CA GLU A 27 -13.42 -10.27 -10.53
C GLU A 27 -13.27 -9.74 -9.10
N VAL A 28 -13.11 -8.42 -8.97
CA VAL A 28 -13.06 -7.68 -7.70
C VAL A 28 -13.91 -6.43 -7.81
N ARG A 29 -14.28 -5.84 -6.67
CA ARG A 29 -14.96 -4.55 -6.61
C ARG A 29 -13.95 -3.43 -6.45
N LEU A 30 -14.03 -2.40 -7.25
CA LEU A 30 -13.43 -1.11 -6.95
C LEU A 30 -14.35 -0.35 -5.96
N ARG A 31 -13.80 0.18 -4.88
CA ARG A 31 -14.58 0.83 -3.83
C ARG A 31 -15.43 1.97 -4.41
N TYR A 32 -16.72 1.96 -4.11
CA TYR A 32 -17.71 2.90 -4.60
C TYR A 32 -17.84 3.00 -6.14
N ALA A 33 -17.31 2.02 -6.86
CA ALA A 33 -17.35 2.00 -8.32
C ALA A 33 -17.86 0.64 -8.84
N TYR A 34 -17.23 0.10 -9.84
CA TYR A 34 -17.68 -1.08 -10.57
C TYR A 34 -16.95 -2.35 -10.12
N PHE A 35 -17.49 -3.50 -10.51
CA PHE A 35 -16.72 -4.72 -10.56
C PHE A 35 -15.82 -4.70 -11.78
N VAL A 36 -14.58 -5.16 -11.61
CA VAL A 36 -13.59 -5.25 -12.67
C VAL A 36 -12.96 -6.63 -12.69
N THR A 37 -12.63 -7.09 -13.90
CA THR A 37 -11.94 -8.37 -14.13
C THR A 37 -10.67 -8.10 -14.91
N CYS A 38 -9.52 -8.53 -14.40
CA CYS A 38 -8.24 -8.44 -15.13
C CYS A 38 -8.24 -9.45 -16.29
N THR A 39 -8.09 -8.95 -17.50
CA THR A 39 -8.09 -9.73 -18.73
C THR A 39 -6.72 -9.86 -19.39
N GLU A 40 -5.83 -8.88 -19.13
CA GLU A 40 -4.49 -8.89 -19.73
C GLU A 40 -3.49 -8.24 -18.76
N ILE A 41 -2.26 -8.74 -18.78
CA ILE A 41 -1.13 -8.22 -18.02
C ILE A 41 -0.09 -7.72 -19.03
N VAL A 42 0.29 -6.46 -18.93
CA VAL A 42 1.37 -5.88 -19.72
C VAL A 42 2.63 -5.83 -18.87
N LYS A 43 3.72 -6.32 -19.44
CA LYS A 43 5.03 -6.37 -18.78
C LYS A 43 6.05 -5.59 -19.59
N ASP A 44 7.05 -5.08 -18.92
CA ASP A 44 8.24 -4.50 -19.56
C ASP A 44 9.24 -5.58 -20.01
N ASP A 45 10.36 -5.14 -20.57
CA ASP A 45 11.43 -6.02 -21.05
C ASP A 45 12.14 -6.80 -19.93
N ALA A 46 12.02 -6.33 -18.67
CA ALA A 46 12.53 -7.02 -17.48
C ALA A 46 11.54 -8.06 -16.93
N GLY A 47 10.32 -8.13 -17.49
CA GLY A 47 9.25 -9.02 -17.05
C GLY A 47 8.43 -8.46 -15.87
N GLU A 48 8.64 -7.19 -15.49
CA GLU A 48 7.87 -6.53 -14.45
C GLU A 48 6.51 -6.06 -14.97
N VAL A 49 5.48 -6.22 -14.15
CA VAL A 49 4.12 -5.81 -14.51
C VAL A 49 4.01 -4.28 -14.43
N ILE A 50 3.72 -3.65 -15.56
CA ILE A 50 3.59 -2.20 -15.71
C ILE A 50 2.15 -1.73 -15.92
N GLU A 51 1.26 -2.60 -16.47
CA GLU A 51 -0.14 -2.26 -16.71
C GLU A 51 -1.02 -3.50 -16.56
N LEU A 52 -2.23 -3.30 -16.07
CA LEU A 52 -3.28 -4.32 -16.05
C LEU A 52 -4.47 -3.83 -16.87
N ARG A 53 -4.88 -4.60 -17.88
CA ARG A 53 -6.07 -4.32 -18.64
C ARG A 53 -7.24 -5.07 -18.05
N CYS A 54 -8.32 -4.35 -17.78
CA CYS A 54 -9.49 -4.90 -17.13
C CYS A 54 -10.75 -4.55 -17.91
N THR A 55 -11.70 -5.47 -17.92
CA THR A 55 -13.09 -5.17 -18.24
C THR A 55 -13.81 -4.73 -16.98
N TYR A 56 -14.90 -3.98 -17.11
CA TYR A 56 -15.75 -3.60 -16.00
C TYR A 56 -17.21 -3.96 -16.31
N ASP A 57 -17.99 -4.19 -15.27
CA ASP A 57 -19.42 -4.45 -15.38
C ASP A 57 -20.21 -3.16 -15.06
N PRO A 58 -20.84 -2.52 -16.07
CA PRO A 58 -21.54 -1.26 -15.89
C PRO A 58 -22.77 -1.36 -14.96
N GLU A 59 -23.37 -2.55 -14.81
CA GLU A 59 -24.55 -2.76 -13.97
C GLU A 59 -24.22 -2.80 -12.47
N THR A 60 -22.94 -2.83 -12.10
CA THR A 60 -22.48 -2.94 -10.71
C THR A 60 -22.09 -1.61 -10.07
N ARG A 61 -22.44 -0.47 -10.69
CA ARG A 61 -22.04 0.86 -10.22
C ARG A 61 -22.45 1.12 -8.77
N GLY A 62 -21.44 1.25 -7.89
CA GLY A 62 -21.62 1.59 -6.48
C GLY A 62 -22.36 0.53 -5.64
N GLY A 63 -22.74 -0.60 -6.24
CA GLY A 63 -23.61 -1.59 -5.62
C GLY A 63 -23.17 -3.04 -5.76
N ASN A 64 -24.13 -3.93 -5.58
CA ASN A 64 -23.99 -5.36 -5.84
C ASN A 64 -24.36 -5.65 -7.30
N ALA A 65 -23.89 -6.78 -7.81
CA ALA A 65 -24.29 -7.25 -9.12
C ALA A 65 -25.79 -7.61 -9.15
N PRO A 66 -26.54 -7.24 -10.21
CA PRO A 66 -27.99 -7.53 -10.32
C PRO A 66 -28.30 -9.03 -10.30
N ASP A 67 -27.38 -9.86 -10.77
CA ASP A 67 -27.50 -11.33 -10.76
C ASP A 67 -27.22 -11.96 -9.37
N GLY A 68 -26.92 -11.15 -8.36
CA GLY A 68 -26.69 -11.59 -6.98
C GLY A 68 -25.32 -12.23 -6.72
N ARG A 69 -24.41 -12.25 -7.72
CA ARG A 69 -23.04 -12.75 -7.50
C ARG A 69 -22.29 -11.87 -6.51
N LYS A 70 -21.41 -12.47 -5.74
CA LYS A 70 -20.62 -11.80 -4.70
C LYS A 70 -19.13 -11.88 -5.03
N VAL A 71 -18.46 -10.73 -5.01
CA VAL A 71 -17.01 -10.67 -5.04
C VAL A 71 -16.43 -10.66 -3.63
N LYS A 72 -15.30 -11.32 -3.44
CA LYS A 72 -14.68 -11.47 -2.11
C LYS A 72 -13.81 -10.28 -1.70
N ALA A 73 -13.45 -9.42 -2.64
CA ALA A 73 -12.55 -8.31 -2.39
C ALA A 73 -13.13 -6.98 -2.85
N THR A 74 -12.90 -5.95 -2.05
CA THR A 74 -13.05 -4.55 -2.42
C THR A 74 -11.68 -3.92 -2.37
N MET A 75 -11.30 -3.23 -3.45
CA MET A 75 -9.99 -2.59 -3.60
C MET A 75 -10.13 -1.08 -3.57
N HIS A 76 -9.17 -0.41 -2.98
CA HIS A 76 -8.97 1.03 -3.12
C HIS A 76 -8.39 1.35 -4.51
N TRP A 77 -8.66 2.54 -5.00
CA TRP A 77 -8.17 3.01 -6.29
C TRP A 77 -8.21 4.53 -6.35
N VAL A 78 -7.36 5.14 -7.17
CA VAL A 78 -7.43 6.57 -7.49
C VAL A 78 -7.42 6.77 -8.99
N SER A 79 -8.09 7.83 -9.45
CA SER A 79 -8.14 8.17 -10.87
C SER A 79 -6.78 8.68 -11.34
N ALA A 80 -6.20 8.09 -12.38
CA ALA A 80 -4.91 8.54 -12.90
C ALA A 80 -4.94 10.00 -13.40
N ALA A 81 -6.07 10.42 -13.96
CA ALA A 81 -6.23 11.79 -14.46
C ALA A 81 -6.40 12.86 -13.36
N HIS A 82 -6.74 12.46 -12.13
CA HIS A 82 -7.06 13.40 -11.04
C HIS A 82 -6.22 13.17 -9.79
N ALA A 83 -5.44 12.10 -9.74
CA ALA A 83 -4.59 11.80 -8.58
C ALA A 83 -3.58 12.92 -8.35
N VAL A 84 -3.27 13.16 -7.08
CA VAL A 84 -2.25 14.10 -6.63
C VAL A 84 -0.98 13.33 -6.28
N ASP A 85 0.16 13.83 -6.76
CA ASP A 85 1.45 13.29 -6.35
C ASP A 85 1.74 13.62 -4.89
N ALA A 86 2.31 12.66 -4.16
CA ALA A 86 2.67 12.83 -2.77
C ALA A 86 3.95 12.09 -2.40
N GLU A 87 4.57 12.52 -1.31
CA GLU A 87 5.61 11.80 -0.59
C GLU A 87 5.03 11.16 0.67
N ILE A 88 5.37 9.90 0.91
CA ILE A 88 4.94 9.15 2.09
C ILE A 88 6.17 8.76 2.90
N ARG A 89 6.22 9.14 4.16
CA ARG A 89 7.27 8.77 5.10
C ARG A 89 6.79 7.68 6.05
N GLN A 90 7.51 6.59 6.07
CA GLN A 90 7.23 5.45 6.94
C GLN A 90 8.37 5.30 7.93
N TYR A 91 8.02 5.39 9.21
CA TYR A 91 8.98 5.26 10.31
C TYR A 91 8.90 3.87 10.90
N GLU A 92 10.07 3.31 11.22
CA GLU A 92 10.26 2.08 11.97
C GLU A 92 11.11 2.36 13.23
N HIS A 93 11.43 1.33 14.02
CA HIS A 93 12.28 1.50 15.19
C HIS A 93 13.63 2.10 14.78
N LEU A 94 14.07 3.13 15.52
CA LEU A 94 15.34 3.81 15.28
C LEU A 94 16.53 2.87 15.46
N PHE A 95 16.43 1.93 16.39
CA PHE A 95 17.47 0.95 16.67
C PHE A 95 17.01 -0.46 16.32
N ALA A 96 17.92 -1.27 15.80
CA ALA A 96 17.71 -2.69 15.52
C ALA A 96 17.79 -3.56 16.78
N ALA A 97 18.49 -3.06 17.83
CA ALA A 97 18.64 -3.75 19.12
C ALA A 97 17.62 -3.25 20.14
N GLU A 98 17.16 -4.13 21.03
CA GLU A 98 16.25 -3.77 22.13
C GLU A 98 16.93 -2.82 23.15
N ASN A 99 18.23 -3.05 23.42
CA ASN A 99 19.06 -2.24 24.31
C ASN A 99 20.29 -1.73 23.52
N PRO A 100 20.19 -0.60 22.83
CA PRO A 100 21.27 -0.09 21.98
C PRO A 100 22.56 0.17 22.79
N GLY A 101 23.69 -0.23 22.24
CA GLY A 101 25.01 -0.06 22.84
C GLY A 101 25.39 -1.07 23.94
N GLN A 102 24.46 -1.91 24.41
CA GLN A 102 24.74 -2.83 25.52
C GLN A 102 25.86 -3.82 25.20
N ASP A 103 25.86 -4.37 23.98
CA ASP A 103 26.83 -5.40 23.54
C ASP A 103 27.97 -4.79 22.71
N ARG A 104 28.17 -3.47 22.74
CA ARG A 104 29.13 -2.74 21.88
C ARG A 104 29.89 -1.64 22.61
N ASP A 105 30.27 -1.87 23.85
CA ASP A 105 31.04 -0.94 24.67
C ASP A 105 30.42 0.48 24.76
N GLY A 106 29.07 0.54 24.68
CA GLY A 106 28.31 1.80 24.75
C GLY A 106 28.11 2.49 23.37
N ASP A 107 28.59 1.92 22.27
CA ASP A 107 28.39 2.46 20.92
C ASP A 107 26.98 2.13 20.40
N TYR A 108 26.01 2.97 20.75
CA TYR A 108 24.63 2.86 20.28
C TYR A 108 24.47 3.20 18.79
N LEU A 109 25.41 3.94 18.17
CA LEU A 109 25.33 4.30 16.76
C LEU A 109 25.49 3.06 15.86
N ALA A 110 26.22 2.06 16.31
CA ALA A 110 26.37 0.82 15.59
C ALA A 110 25.07 -0.04 15.54
N ASP A 111 24.11 0.28 16.38
CA ASP A 111 22.82 -0.39 16.44
C ASP A 111 21.69 0.40 15.73
N LEU A 112 22.02 1.50 15.03
CA LEU A 112 21.04 2.22 14.24
C LEU A 112 20.43 1.31 13.17
N ASN A 113 19.11 1.37 13.06
CA ASN A 113 18.38 0.68 12.01
C ASN A 113 18.44 1.51 10.72
N PRO A 114 19.13 1.04 9.66
CA PRO A 114 19.20 1.75 8.39
C PRO A 114 17.83 1.90 7.73
N ASP A 115 16.86 1.04 8.05
CA ASP A 115 15.51 1.07 7.53
C ASP A 115 14.53 1.80 8.47
N SER A 116 15.05 2.60 9.42
CA SER A 116 14.22 3.36 10.38
C SER A 116 13.32 4.41 9.72
N LEU A 117 13.69 4.87 8.52
CA LEU A 117 12.91 5.78 7.70
C LEU A 117 12.90 5.31 6.25
N SER A 118 11.72 5.05 5.71
CA SER A 118 11.51 4.81 4.28
C SER A 118 10.72 5.96 3.68
N ILE A 119 11.23 6.55 2.60
CA ILE A 119 10.58 7.63 1.86
C ILE A 119 10.09 7.09 0.53
N LEU A 120 8.78 7.11 0.35
CA LEU A 120 8.12 6.72 -0.90
C LEU A 120 7.73 7.98 -1.67
N THR A 121 8.31 8.18 -2.84
CA THR A 121 8.03 9.32 -3.72
C THR A 121 7.09 8.90 -4.86
N GLY A 122 6.38 9.89 -5.44
CA GLY A 122 5.48 9.63 -6.56
C GLY A 122 4.24 8.82 -6.20
N CYS A 123 3.89 8.73 -4.92
CA CYS A 123 2.64 8.14 -4.48
C CYS A 123 1.46 8.91 -5.03
N LYS A 124 0.37 8.21 -5.33
CA LYS A 124 -0.84 8.82 -5.92
C LYS A 124 -1.95 8.83 -4.89
N LEU A 125 -2.43 10.02 -4.56
CA LEU A 125 -3.50 10.23 -3.58
C LEU A 125 -4.79 10.72 -4.25
N GLU A 126 -5.89 10.60 -3.51
CA GLU A 126 -7.16 11.21 -3.89
C GLU A 126 -7.05 12.74 -3.96
N PRO A 127 -7.73 13.41 -4.89
CA PRO A 127 -7.67 14.88 -5.04
C PRO A 127 -8.01 15.65 -3.76
N ALA A 128 -8.88 15.10 -2.93
CA ALA A 128 -9.27 15.72 -1.66
C ALA A 128 -8.11 15.93 -0.67
N LEU A 129 -6.99 15.26 -0.87
CA LEU A 129 -5.81 15.36 -0.03
C LEU A 129 -4.78 16.38 -0.52
N ALA A 130 -5.05 17.05 -1.66
CA ALA A 130 -4.15 18.07 -2.20
C ALA A 130 -3.92 19.23 -1.23
N ASP A 131 -4.99 19.62 -0.52
CA ASP A 131 -5.02 20.77 0.39
C ASP A 131 -5.15 20.35 1.86
N ALA A 132 -4.70 19.15 2.20
CA ALA A 132 -4.74 18.66 3.58
C ALA A 132 -3.98 19.62 4.51
N ALA A 133 -4.62 20.01 5.62
CA ALA A 133 -4.02 20.91 6.58
C ALA A 133 -2.87 20.22 7.33
N VAL A 134 -1.81 20.98 7.64
CA VAL A 134 -0.70 20.47 8.45
C VAL A 134 -1.23 19.96 9.79
N GLY A 135 -0.85 18.72 10.14
CA GLY A 135 -1.35 18.03 11.32
C GLY A 135 -2.68 17.30 11.11
N GLU A 136 -3.32 17.46 9.98
CA GLU A 136 -4.51 16.67 9.64
C GLU A 136 -4.18 15.19 9.58
N THR A 137 -4.99 14.36 10.24
CA THR A 137 -4.81 12.91 10.28
C THR A 137 -5.87 12.24 9.44
N VAL A 138 -5.42 11.40 8.51
CA VAL A 138 -6.26 10.64 7.60
C VAL A 138 -5.94 9.16 7.69
N GLN A 139 -6.89 8.31 7.31
CA GLN A 139 -6.66 6.88 7.17
C GLN A 139 -6.49 6.53 5.69
N PHE A 140 -5.32 6.02 5.33
CA PHE A 140 -5.17 5.32 4.06
C PHE A 140 -5.69 3.89 4.24
N GLU A 141 -6.72 3.57 3.50
CA GLU A 141 -7.47 2.33 3.67
C GLU A 141 -6.54 1.11 3.66
N ARG A 142 -6.64 0.28 4.69
CA ARG A 142 -5.84 -0.94 4.93
C ARG A 142 -4.33 -0.71 5.17
N LEU A 143 -3.81 0.50 4.95
CA LEU A 143 -2.39 0.82 5.10
C LEU A 143 -2.06 1.34 6.49
N GLY A 144 -2.81 2.33 6.97
CA GLY A 144 -2.54 2.95 8.27
C GLY A 144 -3.17 4.31 8.44
N TYR A 145 -2.79 4.98 9.53
CA TYR A 145 -3.09 6.37 9.77
C TYR A 145 -1.87 7.23 9.42
N TYR A 146 -2.13 8.36 8.79
CA TYR A 146 -1.11 9.26 8.28
C TYR A 146 -1.44 10.69 8.68
N CYS A 147 -0.41 11.47 8.99
CA CYS A 147 -0.53 12.87 9.37
C CYS A 147 0.16 13.74 8.31
N ALA A 148 -0.53 14.78 7.85
CA ALA A 148 0.02 15.74 6.90
C ALA A 148 1.17 16.52 7.55
N ASP A 149 2.34 16.55 6.88
CA ASP A 149 3.55 17.19 7.34
C ASP A 149 3.63 18.66 6.87
N GLN A 150 4.33 19.48 7.64
CA GLN A 150 4.59 20.88 7.27
C GLN A 150 5.46 21.02 6.03
N ASP A 151 6.29 20.03 5.71
CA ASP A 151 7.19 20.06 4.55
C ASP A 151 6.41 20.07 3.22
N GLY A 152 5.18 19.55 3.21
CA GLY A 152 4.28 19.56 2.05
C GLY A 152 3.54 20.87 1.79
N ARG A 153 3.68 21.91 2.65
CA ARG A 153 2.80 23.09 2.67
C ARG A 153 2.76 23.88 1.37
N ASN A 154 3.83 23.94 0.59
CA ASN A 154 3.92 24.72 -0.66
C ASN A 154 4.47 23.92 -1.84
N ALA A 155 4.38 22.61 -1.76
CA ALA A 155 4.94 21.68 -2.74
C ALA A 155 4.09 20.44 -2.84
N THR A 156 4.69 19.32 -3.20
CA THR A 156 4.06 18.00 -3.15
C THR A 156 3.66 17.67 -1.72
N PRO A 157 2.39 17.28 -1.45
CA PRO A 157 1.95 16.87 -0.12
C PRO A 157 2.84 15.79 0.48
N VAL A 158 3.14 15.93 1.76
CA VAL A 158 3.93 14.95 2.53
C VAL A 158 3.09 14.39 3.66
N PHE A 159 3.07 13.07 3.80
CA PHE A 159 2.34 12.40 4.87
C PHE A 159 3.25 11.46 5.65
N ASN A 160 3.22 11.59 6.97
CA ASN A 160 3.94 10.74 7.91
C ASN A 160 3.03 9.61 8.40
N ARG A 161 3.44 8.35 8.26
CA ARG A 161 2.72 7.24 8.87
C ARG A 161 2.85 7.31 10.39
N THR A 162 1.71 7.43 11.08
CA THR A 162 1.65 7.46 12.54
C THR A 162 1.37 6.09 13.14
N VAL A 163 0.45 5.32 12.52
CA VAL A 163 0.08 3.97 12.98
C VAL A 163 -0.13 3.06 11.77
N GLY A 164 0.54 1.92 11.74
CA GLY A 164 0.25 0.83 10.81
C GLY A 164 -1.00 0.06 11.23
N LEU A 165 -1.75 -0.48 10.27
CA LEU A 165 -2.86 -1.39 10.58
C LEU A 165 -2.35 -2.82 10.87
N ARG A 166 -3.16 -3.63 11.57
CA ARG A 166 -2.81 -4.99 12.07
C ARG A 166 -2.16 -5.94 11.06
N ASP A 167 -2.42 -5.76 9.75
CA ASP A 167 -1.82 -6.61 8.72
C ASP A 167 -0.29 -6.48 8.63
N GLN A 168 0.27 -5.34 9.06
CA GLN A 168 1.72 -5.16 9.13
C GLN A 168 2.32 -5.90 10.33
N TRP A 169 1.63 -5.95 11.48
CA TRP A 169 2.03 -6.71 12.65
C TRP A 169 2.15 -8.21 12.35
N ALA A 170 1.15 -8.78 11.67
CA ALA A 170 1.17 -10.18 11.27
C ALA A 170 2.33 -10.50 10.31
N ARG A 171 2.68 -9.55 9.42
CA ARG A 171 3.85 -9.69 8.53
C ARG A 171 5.17 -9.63 9.29
N MET A 172 5.30 -8.78 10.30
CA MET A 172 6.51 -8.71 11.15
C MET A 172 6.70 -9.98 11.97
N GLN A 173 5.65 -10.51 12.59
CA GLN A 173 5.72 -11.77 13.33
C GLN A 173 6.10 -12.95 12.43
N ASN A 174 5.57 -13.01 11.20
CA ASN A 174 5.92 -14.06 10.24
C ASN A 174 7.38 -13.94 9.72
N ARG A 175 7.94 -12.73 9.62
CA ARG A 175 9.36 -12.53 9.30
C ARG A 175 10.28 -12.98 10.42
N GLN A 176 9.92 -12.71 11.68
CA GLN A 176 10.69 -13.17 12.86
C GLN A 176 10.58 -14.68 13.07
N ALA A 177 9.42 -15.28 12.81
CA ALA A 177 9.23 -16.73 12.90
C ALA A 177 9.89 -17.52 11.75
N GLY A 178 10.20 -16.88 10.63
CA GLY A 178 10.84 -17.50 9.46
C GLY A 178 12.37 -17.36 9.42
N ALA A 179 13.01 -16.69 10.37
CA ALA A 179 14.46 -16.62 10.45
C ALA A 179 14.99 -17.97 10.92
N PRO A 180 15.87 -18.66 10.15
CA PRO A 180 16.41 -19.95 10.56
C PRO A 180 17.27 -19.76 11.80
N THR A 181 16.88 -20.38 12.91
CA THR A 181 17.72 -20.57 14.08
C THR A 181 18.99 -21.29 13.62
N LYS A 182 20.12 -20.58 13.54
CA LYS A 182 21.43 -21.20 13.44
C LYS A 182 21.61 -22.02 14.72
N LYS A 183 21.45 -23.36 14.62
CA LYS A 183 21.97 -24.28 15.60
C LYS A 183 23.49 -24.24 15.50
N GLY A 184 24.15 -23.77 16.54
CA GLY A 184 25.59 -23.98 16.81
C GLY A 184 25.90 -25.43 17.16
#